data_68c8da5a7a47df3be3c31add18932c82
#
_entry.id   68c8da5a7a47df3be3c31add18932c82
#
_cell.length_a   1.000
_cell.length_b   1.000
_cell.length_c   1.000
_cell.angle_alpha   90.00
_cell.angle_beta   90.00
_cell.angle_gamma   90.00
#
_symmetry.space_group_name_H-M   'P 1'
#
loop_
_entity.id
_entity.type
_entity.pdbx_description
1 polymer ?
#
loop_
_entity_poly.entity_id
_entity_poly.type
_entity_poly.pdbx_seq_one_letter_code
_entity_poly.pdbx_strand_id
1 'polypeptide(L)'
;MKQPYNHGVLFYHEHSGLKDIHNGIGEVAKSLSSMCKHLSLQLSENKGDIIKYCKSIKNENYSSDVDVLFILGGDGTLNELVNGVMQYQLNLPIGVIPGGTFNDFTKTLQLHPNFKTASEQLLTSHAESYDVLKVNDLY
;
A
#
# COMPACT_ATOMS: atom_id res chain seq x y z
N MET A 1 1.96 13.76 -17.83
CA MET A 1 2.53 13.43 -16.52
C MET A 1 3.47 12.24 -16.63
N LYS A 2 4.66 12.35 -16.08
CA LYS A 2 5.60 11.23 -16.06
C LYS A 2 5.14 10.17 -15.07
N GLN A 3 5.33 8.92 -15.42
CA GLN A 3 5.06 7.79 -14.54
C GLN A 3 6.36 7.43 -13.82
N PRO A 4 6.56 7.91 -12.56
CA PRO A 4 7.84 7.75 -11.86
C PRO A 4 8.16 6.31 -11.48
N TYR A 5 7.15 5.44 -11.48
CA TYR A 5 7.32 4.04 -11.10
C TYR A 5 7.07 3.13 -12.27
N ASN A 6 7.79 2.02 -12.29
CA ASN A 6 7.63 1.01 -13.34
C ASN A 6 6.44 0.09 -13.03
N HIS A 7 6.42 -0.48 -11.84
CA HIS A 7 5.38 -1.43 -11.45
C HIS A 7 4.98 -1.23 -9.99
N GLY A 8 3.73 -0.83 -9.78
CA GLY A 8 3.14 -0.72 -8.46
C GLY A 8 2.24 -1.91 -8.14
N VAL A 9 2.17 -2.27 -6.87
CA VAL A 9 1.23 -3.28 -6.38
C VAL A 9 0.32 -2.62 -5.36
N LEU A 10 -0.99 -2.68 -5.59
CA LEU A 10 -1.99 -2.17 -4.68
C LEU A 10 -2.61 -3.32 -3.90
N PHE A 11 -2.35 -3.36 -2.60
CA PHE A 11 -2.99 -4.31 -1.69
C PHE A 11 -4.29 -3.71 -1.18
N TYR A 12 -5.35 -4.52 -1.14
CA TYR A 12 -6.64 -4.08 -0.62
C TYR A 12 -7.40 -5.26 -0.01
N HIS A 13 -8.37 -4.91 0.84
CA HIS A 13 -9.25 -5.86 1.51
C HIS A 13 -10.69 -5.39 1.33
N GLU A 14 -11.56 -6.23 0.78
CA GLU A 14 -12.92 -5.82 0.40
C GLU A 14 -13.78 -5.35 1.56
N HIS A 15 -13.57 -5.90 2.74
CA HIS A 15 -14.40 -5.63 3.91
C HIS A 15 -13.67 -4.84 4.98
N SER A 16 -12.73 -3.99 4.58
CA SER A 16 -11.95 -3.18 5.51
C SER A 16 -12.74 -1.98 6.01
N GLY A 17 -12.94 -1.91 7.33
CA GLY A 17 -13.59 -0.75 7.97
C GLY A 17 -15.04 -0.55 7.55
N LEU A 18 -15.45 0.72 7.52
CA LEU A 18 -16.81 1.14 7.17
C LEU A 18 -16.94 1.55 5.70
N LYS A 19 -15.88 1.51 4.95
CA LYS A 19 -15.86 2.00 3.57
C LYS A 19 -16.15 0.89 2.58
N ASP A 20 -16.87 1.25 1.53
CA ASP A 20 -17.19 0.35 0.45
C ASP A 20 -16.01 0.31 -0.54
N ILE A 21 -15.01 -0.48 -0.21
CA ILE A 21 -13.80 -0.59 -1.01
C ILE A 21 -14.08 -1.29 -2.33
N HIS A 22 -14.97 -2.28 -2.32
CA HIS A 22 -15.30 -3.02 -3.52
C HIS A 22 -15.76 -2.10 -4.66
N ASN A 23 -16.60 -1.12 -4.35
CA ASN A 23 -17.09 -0.18 -5.37
C ASN A 23 -16.09 0.94 -5.67
N GLY A 24 -15.16 1.23 -4.76
CA GLY A 24 -14.21 2.33 -4.91
C GLY A 24 -12.86 1.96 -5.50
N ILE A 25 -12.54 0.67 -5.55
CA ILE A 25 -11.20 0.22 -5.96
C ILE A 25 -10.85 0.64 -7.39
N GLY A 26 -11.82 0.68 -8.29
CA GLY A 26 -11.58 1.09 -9.68
C GLY A 26 -11.10 2.53 -9.79
N GLU A 27 -11.64 3.43 -8.99
CA GLU A 27 -11.23 4.84 -9.01
C GLU A 27 -9.85 5.04 -8.39
N VAL A 28 -9.56 4.32 -7.32
CA VAL A 28 -8.25 4.33 -6.70
C VAL A 28 -7.21 3.80 -7.69
N ALA A 29 -7.48 2.67 -8.33
CA ALA A 29 -6.58 2.09 -9.32
C ALA A 29 -6.34 3.05 -10.49
N LYS A 30 -7.38 3.75 -10.94
CA LYS A 30 -7.25 4.73 -12.01
C LYS A 30 -6.30 5.85 -11.62
N SER A 31 -6.41 6.38 -10.41
CA SER A 31 -5.50 7.43 -9.92
C SER A 31 -4.07 6.91 -9.84
N LEU A 32 -3.86 5.74 -9.24
CA LEU A 32 -2.51 5.19 -9.07
C LEU A 32 -1.87 4.78 -10.39
N SER A 33 -2.67 4.40 -11.39
CA SER A 33 -2.15 4.08 -12.72
C SER A 33 -1.49 5.26 -13.42
N SER A 34 -1.77 6.48 -12.97
CA SER A 34 -1.07 7.66 -13.47
C SER A 34 0.38 7.73 -12.99
N MET A 35 0.72 7.01 -11.92
CA MET A 35 2.06 7.02 -11.32
C MET A 35 2.93 5.86 -11.79
N CYS A 36 2.33 4.82 -12.33
CA CYS A 36 3.01 3.56 -12.65
C CYS A 36 2.78 3.16 -14.10
N LYS A 37 3.79 2.59 -14.74
CA LYS A 37 3.61 1.99 -16.07
C LYS A 37 2.69 0.79 -15.99
N HIS A 38 2.81 0.01 -14.91
CA HIS A 38 1.97 -1.14 -14.63
C HIS A 38 1.49 -1.07 -13.19
N LEU A 39 0.24 -1.44 -12.96
CA LEU A 39 -0.33 -1.53 -11.63
C LEU A 39 -1.01 -2.88 -11.48
N SER A 40 -0.55 -3.67 -10.50
CA SER A 40 -1.18 -4.93 -10.12
C SER A 40 -2.07 -4.71 -8.92
N LEU A 41 -3.26 -5.32 -8.94
CA LEU A 41 -4.19 -5.29 -7.81
C LEU A 41 -4.08 -6.62 -7.07
N GLN A 42 -3.84 -6.57 -5.78
CA GLN A 42 -3.68 -7.76 -4.95
C GLN A 42 -4.68 -7.76 -3.81
N LEU A 43 -5.70 -8.59 -3.93
CA LEU A 43 -6.68 -8.77 -2.86
C LEU A 43 -6.06 -9.55 -1.71
N SER A 44 -6.20 -9.03 -0.49
CA SER A 44 -5.84 -9.74 0.73
C SER A 44 -7.12 -10.33 1.33
N GLU A 45 -7.26 -11.64 1.31
CA GLU A 45 -8.44 -12.32 1.84
C GLU A 45 -8.23 -12.75 3.29
N ASN A 46 -7.02 -13.13 3.64
CA ASN A 46 -6.69 -13.67 4.94
C ASN A 46 -5.50 -12.95 5.55
N LYS A 47 -5.43 -12.96 6.88
CA LYS A 47 -4.26 -12.47 7.60
C LYS A 47 -3.02 -13.25 7.14
N GLY A 48 -1.96 -12.53 6.82
CA GLY A 48 -0.72 -13.12 6.35
C GLY A 48 -0.56 -13.11 4.83
N ASP A 49 -1.61 -12.84 4.06
CA ASP A 49 -1.54 -12.84 2.60
C ASP A 49 -0.57 -11.78 2.08
N ILE A 50 -0.56 -10.60 2.69
CA ILE A 50 0.33 -9.49 2.30
C ILE A 50 1.78 -9.88 2.55
N ILE A 51 2.07 -10.49 3.69
CA ILE A 51 3.43 -10.94 4.03
C ILE A 51 3.90 -12.00 3.04
N LYS A 52 3.04 -12.94 2.66
CA LYS A 52 3.38 -13.94 1.65
C LYS A 52 3.71 -13.30 0.31
N TYR A 53 2.97 -12.26 -0.06
CA TYR A 53 3.24 -11.55 -1.31
C TYR A 53 4.60 -10.83 -1.25
N CYS A 54 4.92 -10.22 -0.12
CA CYS A 54 6.23 -9.60 0.09
C CYS A 54 7.36 -10.62 -0.06
N LYS A 55 7.17 -11.83 0.48
CA LYS A 55 8.11 -12.91 0.30
C LYS A 55 8.31 -13.26 -1.18
N SER A 56 7.23 -13.31 -1.94
CA SER A 56 7.32 -13.61 -3.37
C SER A 56 8.07 -12.52 -4.15
N ILE A 57 7.88 -11.26 -3.81
CA ILE A 57 8.64 -10.15 -4.40
C ILE A 57 10.13 -10.36 -4.14
N LYS A 58 10.51 -10.71 -2.93
CA LYS A 58 11.91 -10.94 -2.57
C LYS A 58 12.50 -12.13 -3.33
N ASN A 59 11.75 -13.22 -3.43
CA ASN A 59 12.22 -14.44 -4.12
C ASN A 59 12.35 -14.24 -5.63
N GLU A 60 11.57 -13.33 -6.21
CA GLU A 60 11.59 -13.01 -7.64
C GLU A 60 12.46 -11.78 -7.93
N ASN A 61 13.51 -11.59 -7.16
CA ASN A 61 14.32 -10.37 -7.15
C ASN A 61 14.87 -10.00 -8.53
N TYR A 62 15.14 -10.97 -9.39
CA TYR A 62 15.68 -10.70 -10.72
C TYR A 62 14.61 -10.51 -11.79
N SER A 63 13.39 -10.97 -11.55
CA SER A 63 12.29 -10.89 -12.51
C SER A 63 11.23 -9.88 -12.08
N SER A 64 11.18 -9.52 -10.80
CA SER A 64 10.24 -8.56 -10.29
C SER A 64 10.73 -7.14 -10.59
N ASP A 65 9.87 -6.38 -11.27
CA ASP A 65 10.11 -4.97 -11.55
C ASP A 65 9.30 -4.06 -10.62
N VAL A 66 8.77 -4.63 -9.52
CA VAL A 66 7.99 -3.87 -8.53
C VAL A 66 8.89 -2.87 -7.83
N ASP A 67 8.52 -1.60 -7.90
CA ASP A 67 9.30 -0.51 -7.31
C ASP A 67 8.49 0.41 -6.39
N VAL A 68 7.20 0.15 -6.22
CA VAL A 68 6.35 0.87 -5.26
C VAL A 68 5.21 -0.04 -4.80
N LEU A 69 4.83 0.10 -3.52
CA LEU A 69 3.72 -0.64 -2.94
C LEU A 69 2.67 0.36 -2.46
N PHE A 70 1.41 0.02 -2.66
CA PHE A 70 0.29 0.80 -2.16
C PHE A 70 -0.58 -0.07 -1.28
N ILE A 71 -1.17 0.54 -0.27
CA ILE A 71 -2.10 -0.15 0.64
C ILE A 71 -3.39 0.66 0.77
N LEU A 72 -4.51 0.02 0.45
CA LEU A 72 -5.83 0.57 0.69
C LEU A 72 -6.44 -0.21 1.83
N GLY A 73 -6.42 0.36 3.03
CA GLY A 73 -6.88 -0.32 4.23
C GLY A 73 -6.71 0.50 5.48
N GLY A 74 -6.90 -0.13 6.62
CA GLY A 74 -6.74 0.48 7.92
C GLY A 74 -5.34 0.27 8.50
N ASP A 75 -5.21 0.65 9.77
CA ASP A 75 -3.91 0.59 10.46
C ASP A 75 -3.39 -0.83 10.61
N GLY A 76 -4.26 -1.81 10.83
CA GLY A 76 -3.85 -3.22 10.94
C GLY A 76 -3.29 -3.77 9.65
N THR A 77 -3.90 -3.42 8.52
CA THR A 77 -3.45 -3.85 7.20
C THR A 77 -2.12 -3.19 6.84
N LEU A 78 -1.98 -1.89 7.17
CA LEU A 78 -0.72 -1.19 7.00
C LEU A 78 0.38 -1.84 7.84
N ASN A 79 0.08 -2.21 9.08
CA ASN A 79 1.05 -2.87 9.95
C ASN A 79 1.53 -4.20 9.35
N GLU A 80 0.62 -4.97 8.75
CA GLU A 80 1.00 -6.22 8.08
C GLU A 80 1.95 -5.95 6.90
N LEU A 81 1.67 -4.93 6.10
CA LEU A 81 2.55 -4.59 4.97
C LEU A 81 3.92 -4.13 5.47
N VAL A 82 3.97 -3.30 6.51
CA VAL A 82 5.24 -2.85 7.10
C VAL A 82 6.04 -4.05 7.58
N ASN A 83 5.41 -5.00 8.28
CA ASN A 83 6.09 -6.22 8.72
C ASN A 83 6.66 -7.02 7.54
N GLY A 84 5.90 -7.16 6.46
CA GLY A 84 6.39 -7.87 5.27
C GLY A 84 7.56 -7.17 4.62
N VAL A 85 7.49 -5.86 4.45
CA VAL A 85 8.55 -5.07 3.85
C VAL A 85 9.83 -5.15 4.68
N MET A 86 9.71 -5.03 6.00
CA MET A 86 10.87 -5.09 6.90
C MET A 86 11.44 -6.49 6.99
N GLN A 87 10.59 -7.50 7.09
CA GLN A 87 11.02 -8.89 7.22
C GLN A 87 11.84 -9.34 6.00
N TYR A 88 11.43 -8.94 4.81
CA TYR A 88 12.09 -9.34 3.57
C TYR A 88 13.01 -8.26 3.00
N GLN A 89 13.22 -7.17 3.72
CA GLN A 89 14.16 -6.09 3.36
C GLN A 89 13.91 -5.58 1.94
N LEU A 90 12.65 -5.27 1.63
CA LEU A 90 12.27 -4.87 0.28
C LEU A 90 12.72 -3.46 -0.09
N ASN A 91 12.86 -2.56 0.87
CA ASN A 91 13.31 -1.19 0.65
C ASN A 91 12.53 -0.47 -0.47
N LEU A 92 11.20 -0.58 -0.41
CA LEU A 92 10.31 0.03 -1.38
C LEU A 92 9.47 1.11 -0.72
N PRO A 93 9.18 2.22 -1.41
CA PRO A 93 8.24 3.21 -0.88
C PRO A 93 6.83 2.64 -0.80
N ILE A 94 6.08 3.10 0.19
CA ILE A 94 4.71 2.67 0.44
C ILE A 94 3.80 3.89 0.37
N GLY A 95 2.78 3.83 -0.48
CA GLY A 95 1.70 4.80 -0.53
C GLY A 95 0.52 4.28 0.28
N VAL A 96 0.06 5.06 1.25
CA VAL A 96 -1.02 4.65 2.15
C VAL A 96 -2.30 5.37 1.78
N ILE A 97 -3.39 4.62 1.60
CA ILE A 97 -4.71 5.15 1.27
C ILE A 97 -5.69 4.69 2.36
N PRO A 98 -6.42 5.60 3.01
CA PRO A 98 -7.30 5.24 4.12
C PRO A 98 -8.48 4.39 3.65
N GLY A 99 -8.64 3.20 4.22
CA GLY A 99 -9.73 2.28 3.92
C GLY A 99 -10.25 1.56 5.14
N GLY A 100 -9.72 1.89 6.34
CA GLY A 100 -10.13 1.31 7.60
C GLY A 100 -11.03 2.23 8.41
N THR A 101 -11.27 1.84 9.66
CA THR A 101 -12.16 2.58 10.56
C THR A 101 -11.49 3.83 11.13
N PHE A 102 -10.28 3.70 11.66
CA PHE A 102 -9.60 4.81 12.34
C PHE A 102 -8.58 5.51 11.46
N ASN A 103 -7.75 4.78 10.72
CA ASN A 103 -6.77 5.33 9.79
C ASN A 103 -5.81 6.34 10.44
N ASP A 104 -5.27 5.99 11.63
CA ASP A 104 -4.46 6.92 12.42
C ASP A 104 -3.23 7.40 11.66
N PHE A 105 -2.55 6.49 10.95
CA PHE A 105 -1.35 6.86 10.21
C PHE A 105 -1.66 7.81 9.05
N THR A 106 -2.75 7.59 8.33
CA THR A 106 -3.12 8.49 7.23
C THR A 106 -3.52 9.87 7.74
N LYS A 107 -4.10 9.97 8.94
CA LYS A 107 -4.35 11.25 9.59
C LYS A 107 -3.04 11.97 9.90
N THR A 108 -2.04 11.25 10.39
CA THR A 108 -0.70 11.79 10.63
C THR A 108 -0.08 12.34 9.34
N LEU A 109 -0.30 11.66 8.21
CA LEU A 109 0.17 12.12 6.91
C LEU A 109 -0.71 13.22 6.30
N GLN A 110 -1.77 13.62 6.98
CA GLN A 110 -2.72 14.65 6.52
C GLN A 110 -3.41 14.27 5.21
N LEU A 111 -3.65 12.98 5.00
CA LEU A 111 -4.40 12.49 3.86
C LEU A 111 -5.90 12.66 4.09
N HIS A 112 -6.63 12.94 3.02
CA HIS A 112 -8.08 13.07 3.09
C HIS A 112 -8.71 11.73 3.50
N PRO A 113 -9.75 11.72 4.35
CA PRO A 113 -10.39 10.47 4.78
C PRO A 113 -11.11 9.70 3.67
N ASN A 114 -11.45 10.36 2.57
CA ASN A 114 -12.02 9.70 1.41
C ASN A 114 -10.90 9.05 0.58
N PHE A 115 -10.99 7.76 0.33
CA PHE A 115 -9.90 7.04 -0.31
C PHE A 115 -9.65 7.47 -1.76
N LYS A 116 -10.66 7.90 -2.50
CA LYS A 116 -10.47 8.42 -3.86
C LYS A 116 -9.64 9.71 -3.83
N THR A 117 -10.02 10.66 -2.97
CA THR A 117 -9.31 11.92 -2.83
C THR A 117 -7.90 11.70 -2.31
N ALA A 118 -7.72 10.80 -1.35
CA ALA A 118 -6.40 10.46 -0.82
C ALA A 118 -5.49 9.87 -1.90
N SER A 119 -6.02 9.00 -2.76
CA SER A 119 -5.23 8.44 -3.85
C SER A 119 -4.79 9.52 -4.85
N GLU A 120 -5.63 10.51 -5.09
CA GLU A 120 -5.27 11.65 -5.94
C GLU A 120 -4.17 12.50 -5.29
N GLN A 121 -4.18 12.66 -3.97
CA GLN A 121 -3.13 13.38 -3.25
C GLN A 121 -1.76 12.71 -3.42
N LEU A 122 -1.70 11.40 -3.55
CA LEU A 122 -0.44 10.69 -3.76
C LEU A 122 0.24 11.07 -5.07
N LEU A 123 -0.50 11.54 -6.06
CA LEU A 123 0.07 11.93 -7.36
C LEU A 123 1.10 13.06 -7.23
N THR A 124 0.99 13.90 -6.21
CA THR A 124 1.88 15.02 -5.97
C THR A 124 2.73 14.85 -4.71
N SER A 125 2.66 13.69 -4.08
CA SER A 125 3.39 13.41 -2.84
C SER A 125 4.81 12.95 -3.11
N HIS A 126 5.66 13.11 -2.11
CA HIS A 126 7.02 12.59 -2.11
C HIS A 126 7.16 11.54 -1.01
N ALA A 127 8.01 10.55 -1.25
CA ALA A 127 8.31 9.56 -0.23
C ALA A 127 9.12 10.20 0.90
N GLU A 128 8.73 9.91 2.14
CA GLU A 128 9.41 10.33 3.35
C GLU A 128 9.81 9.11 4.15
N SER A 129 10.91 9.22 4.89
CA SER A 129 11.36 8.13 5.75
C SER A 129 10.71 8.22 7.12
N TYR A 130 10.22 7.09 7.63
CA TYR A 130 9.68 6.97 8.97
C TYR A 130 10.39 5.83 9.70
N ASP A 131 10.68 6.06 10.98
CA ASP A 131 11.28 5.04 11.82
C ASP A 131 10.26 3.96 12.16
N VAL A 132 10.72 2.71 12.17
CA VAL A 132 9.90 1.56 12.54
C VAL A 132 10.51 0.89 13.76
N LEU A 133 9.71 0.75 14.80
CA LEU A 133 10.15 0.10 16.03
C LEU A 133 9.92 -1.40 15.94
N LYS A 134 10.99 -2.17 16.17
CA LYS A 134 10.91 -3.63 16.24
C LYS A 134 10.71 -4.06 17.69
N VAL A 135 9.63 -4.77 17.95
CA VAL A 135 9.31 -5.30 19.28
C VAL A 135 9.10 -6.80 19.18
N ASN A 136 9.90 -7.59 19.91
CA ASN A 136 9.80 -9.06 19.90
C ASN A 136 9.75 -9.66 18.50
N ASP A 137 10.67 -9.22 17.64
CA ASP A 137 10.79 -9.64 16.23
C ASP A 137 9.61 -9.21 15.32
N LEU A 138 8.76 -8.29 15.78
CA LEU A 138 7.70 -7.68 14.99
C LEU A 138 7.93 -6.17 14.83
N TYR A 139 7.59 -5.66 13.66
CA TYR A 139 7.74 -4.25 13.35
C TYR A 139 6.46 -3.42 13.53
#